data_6381e368eae6c46cd2d202317ad8e472
#
_entry.id   6381e368eae6c46cd2d202317ad8e472
#
_cell.length_a   1.000
_cell.length_b   1.000
_cell.length_c   1.000
_cell.angle_alpha   90.00
_cell.angle_beta   90.00
_cell.angle_gamma   90.00
#
_symmetry.space_group_name_H-M   'P 1'
#
loop_
_entity.id
_entity.type
_entity.pdbx_description
1 polymer ?
#
loop_
_entity_poly.entity_id
_entity_poly.type
_entity_poly.pdbx_seq_one_letter_code
_entity_poly.pdbx_strand_id
1 'polypeptide(L)'
;RTTDWAPGNWSSPGQFNILLDDKLLPETMGQHPWWGWNYAGKVNIKGGPVLLELEDLTGFNGRCDAVYISNRYRTPTNQQDYLKDMRRRFSGAGEHPEQRLGFDLVVVGGGLAGCAASIAAAEQGLKVALIHDRPVLGGNASSEIRVHTLGIYGHFERILRMLDTEHYPNGHSLALKDERKRHEHMENYSNIHLFLNYRAYDAIAEDQIIRSVDARHTSTGEEIRFEAPYYVDCTGDGWIGYWAGAEYNYGREPDSLYGESWEEYGELWSPSEEDQQVLGASVLWRSMLSDSVCEFPEVPWAMEVVGNHSASKGTWHWEMISDRWHQVDLSLIHISEPTRPTT
;
A
#
# COMPACT_ATOMS: atom_id res chain seq x y z
N ARG A 1 -18.53 8.41 5.60
CA ARG A 1 -17.88 9.26 4.61
C ARG A 1 -17.63 8.46 3.36
N THR A 2 -18.16 8.89 2.24
CA THR A 2 -18.18 8.15 0.97
C THR A 2 -17.97 9.08 -0.23
N THR A 3 -17.76 8.50 -1.40
CA THR A 3 -17.71 9.21 -2.69
C THR A 3 -18.23 8.30 -3.79
N ASP A 4 -18.74 8.88 -4.87
CA ASP A 4 -19.07 8.20 -6.11
C ASP A 4 -18.03 8.41 -7.21
N TRP A 5 -16.87 8.99 -6.88
CA TRP A 5 -15.84 9.28 -7.86
C TRP A 5 -15.42 8.01 -8.63
N ALA A 6 -15.36 8.14 -9.95
CA ALA A 6 -14.84 7.11 -10.83
C ALA A 6 -13.87 7.74 -11.85
N PRO A 7 -12.83 7.04 -12.28
CA PRO A 7 -11.89 7.57 -13.26
C PRO A 7 -12.53 7.66 -14.66
N GLY A 8 -12.23 8.72 -15.38
CA GLY A 8 -12.64 8.90 -16.77
C GLY A 8 -14.16 8.96 -16.97
N ASN A 9 -14.65 8.23 -17.98
CA ASN A 9 -16.07 8.17 -18.34
C ASN A 9 -16.78 6.93 -17.77
N TRP A 10 -16.24 6.33 -16.74
CA TRP A 10 -16.86 5.16 -16.13
C TRP A 10 -18.12 5.57 -15.38
N SER A 11 -19.14 4.72 -15.47
CA SER A 11 -20.31 4.89 -14.62
C SER A 11 -19.89 4.77 -13.16
N SER A 12 -20.40 5.67 -12.32
CA SER A 12 -20.12 5.71 -10.90
C SER A 12 -20.31 4.32 -10.25
N PRO A 13 -19.26 3.64 -9.85
CA PRO A 13 -19.37 2.41 -9.06
C PRO A 13 -19.46 2.76 -7.60
N GLY A 14 -19.83 1.80 -6.77
CA GLY A 14 -19.64 1.93 -5.35
C GLY A 14 -20.83 2.40 -4.57
N GLN A 15 -22.02 2.16 -5.06
CA GLN A 15 -23.23 2.28 -4.24
C GLN A 15 -23.32 1.10 -3.27
N PHE A 16 -23.64 1.40 -2.04
CA PHE A 16 -23.81 0.41 -0.99
C PHE A 16 -24.85 0.85 0.03
N ASN A 17 -25.44 -0.12 0.68
CA ASN A 17 -26.33 0.10 1.81
C ASN A 17 -25.57 -0.11 3.13
N ILE A 18 -26.13 0.46 4.20
CA ILE A 18 -25.68 0.21 5.57
C ILE A 18 -26.82 -0.51 6.30
N LEU A 19 -26.47 -1.62 6.95
CA LEU A 19 -27.41 -2.32 7.84
C LEU A 19 -26.84 -2.28 9.26
N LEU A 20 -27.75 -2.24 10.23
CA LEU A 20 -27.46 -2.40 11.66
C LEU A 20 -28.35 -3.46 12.24
N ASP A 21 -27.79 -4.58 12.71
CA ASP A 21 -28.55 -5.75 13.19
C ASP A 21 -29.64 -6.17 12.18
N ASP A 22 -29.23 -6.44 10.94
CA ASP A 22 -30.08 -6.80 9.80
C ASP A 22 -31.11 -5.72 9.39
N LYS A 23 -31.04 -4.53 9.95
CA LYS A 23 -31.94 -3.43 9.59
C LYS A 23 -31.30 -2.48 8.61
N LEU A 24 -31.84 -2.47 7.42
CA LEU A 24 -31.45 -1.54 6.37
C LEU A 24 -31.71 -0.09 6.77
N LEU A 25 -30.71 0.77 6.62
CA LEU A 25 -30.86 2.21 6.75
C LEU A 25 -31.51 2.80 5.49
N PRO A 26 -32.23 3.93 5.62
CA PRO A 26 -33.06 4.45 4.53
C PRO A 26 -32.27 5.00 3.34
N GLU A 27 -31.02 5.38 3.53
CA GLU A 27 -30.24 6.07 2.51
C GLU A 27 -29.15 5.18 1.92
N THR A 28 -29.10 5.11 0.60
CA THR A 28 -28.01 4.45 -0.13
C THR A 28 -26.78 5.37 -0.18
N MET A 29 -25.63 4.82 0.12
CA MET A 29 -24.35 5.51 0.15
C MET A 29 -23.62 5.43 -1.20
N GLY A 30 -22.58 6.27 -1.38
CA GLY A 30 -21.76 6.24 -2.59
C GLY A 30 -22.37 6.96 -3.79
N GLN A 31 -23.28 7.92 -3.59
CA GLN A 31 -23.99 8.64 -4.65
C GLN A 31 -23.49 10.08 -4.87
N HIS A 32 -22.47 10.52 -4.15
CA HIS A 32 -21.99 11.91 -4.21
C HIS A 32 -20.58 12.01 -4.81
N PRO A 33 -20.32 12.97 -5.70
CA PRO A 33 -19.08 13.06 -6.49
C PRO A 33 -17.83 13.39 -5.68
N TRP A 34 -17.99 13.79 -4.42
CA TRP A 34 -16.87 14.19 -3.56
C TRP A 34 -16.86 13.44 -2.26
N TRP A 35 -15.69 13.22 -1.70
CA TRP A 35 -15.55 12.68 -0.36
C TRP A 35 -16.28 13.54 0.65
N GLY A 36 -17.36 13.05 1.19
CA GLY A 36 -18.20 13.78 2.12
C GLY A 36 -18.91 12.91 3.14
N TRP A 37 -19.38 13.54 4.20
CA TRP A 37 -20.26 12.90 5.17
C TRP A 37 -21.68 12.90 4.64
N ASN A 38 -22.22 11.72 4.46
CA ASN A 38 -23.60 11.50 4.02
C ASN A 38 -24.41 10.93 5.16
N TYR A 39 -25.60 11.45 5.36
CA TYR A 39 -26.50 10.98 6.41
C TYR A 39 -27.14 9.68 5.96
N ALA A 40 -26.91 8.60 6.71
CA ALA A 40 -27.44 7.28 6.37
C ALA A 40 -28.79 6.98 7.04
N GLY A 41 -29.12 7.64 8.12
CA GLY A 41 -30.36 7.42 8.83
C GLY A 41 -30.25 7.56 10.33
N LYS A 42 -31.38 7.31 11.00
CA LYS A 42 -31.50 7.30 12.46
C LYS A 42 -31.76 5.88 12.95
N VAL A 43 -30.98 5.43 13.92
CA VAL A 43 -31.07 4.09 14.47
C VAL A 43 -31.31 4.15 15.98
N ASN A 44 -31.94 3.13 16.49
CA ASN A 44 -32.12 2.96 17.94
C ASN A 44 -31.28 1.75 18.39
N ILE A 45 -30.18 2.04 19.07
CA ILE A 45 -29.26 1.04 19.62
C ILE A 45 -29.64 0.80 21.08
N LYS A 46 -30.00 -0.44 21.40
CA LYS A 46 -30.46 -0.85 22.74
C LYS A 46 -29.31 -1.13 23.72
N GLY A 47 -28.07 -0.95 23.31
CA GLY A 47 -26.89 -1.35 24.06
C GLY A 47 -26.47 -2.81 23.75
N GLY A 48 -25.20 -3.12 24.05
CA GLY A 48 -24.58 -4.38 23.69
C GLY A 48 -23.88 -4.35 22.32
N PRO A 49 -23.37 -5.50 21.86
CA PRO A 49 -22.79 -5.63 20.52
C PRO A 49 -23.83 -5.32 19.44
N VAL A 50 -23.41 -4.62 18.40
CA VAL A 50 -24.21 -4.29 17.23
C VAL A 50 -23.46 -4.75 16.00
N LEU A 51 -24.11 -5.46 15.11
CA LEU A 51 -23.55 -5.85 13.82
C LEU A 51 -23.74 -4.70 12.82
N LEU A 52 -22.65 -4.16 12.32
CA LEU A 52 -22.63 -3.19 11.24
C LEU A 52 -22.25 -3.92 9.94
N GLU A 53 -23.12 -3.85 8.94
CA GLU A 53 -22.90 -4.47 7.65
C GLU A 53 -22.94 -3.42 6.53
N LEU A 54 -22.09 -3.61 5.54
CA LEU A 54 -22.08 -2.85 4.31
C LEU A 54 -22.49 -3.80 3.18
N GLU A 55 -23.67 -3.58 2.62
CA GLU A 55 -24.20 -4.35 1.50
C GLU A 55 -23.83 -3.67 0.19
N ASP A 56 -23.00 -4.32 -0.62
CA ASP A 56 -22.61 -3.80 -1.93
C ASP A 56 -23.76 -3.94 -2.93
N LEU A 57 -24.09 -2.86 -3.63
CA LEU A 57 -25.18 -2.83 -4.62
C LEU A 57 -24.67 -2.87 -6.07
N THR A 58 -23.43 -2.49 -6.30
CA THR A 58 -22.92 -2.30 -7.67
C THR A 58 -21.83 -3.29 -8.04
N GLY A 59 -21.38 -4.13 -7.09
CA GLY A 59 -20.36 -5.16 -7.30
C GLY A 59 -18.97 -4.62 -7.63
N PHE A 60 -18.74 -3.31 -7.48
CA PHE A 60 -17.51 -2.71 -7.91
C PHE A 60 -17.18 -1.43 -7.13
N ASN A 61 -15.97 -1.41 -6.54
CA ASN A 61 -15.32 -0.21 -6.04
C ASN A 61 -16.11 0.63 -5.04
N GLY A 62 -16.88 0.01 -4.16
CA GLY A 62 -17.54 0.66 -3.03
C GLY A 62 -16.53 1.35 -2.12
N ARG A 63 -16.76 2.61 -1.75
CA ARG A 63 -15.82 3.41 -0.98
C ARG A 63 -16.44 3.95 0.28
N CYS A 64 -16.13 3.30 1.39
CA CYS A 64 -16.48 3.76 2.72
C CYS A 64 -15.20 4.06 3.51
N ASP A 65 -14.96 5.34 3.77
CA ASP A 65 -13.82 5.76 4.60
C ASP A 65 -14.11 5.59 6.10
N ALA A 66 -15.31 6.00 6.52
CA ALA A 66 -15.71 5.91 7.92
C ALA A 66 -17.23 5.93 8.08
N VAL A 67 -17.71 5.22 9.11
CA VAL A 67 -19.07 5.33 9.63
C VAL A 67 -19.00 6.04 10.99
N TYR A 68 -19.77 7.12 11.12
CA TYR A 68 -19.85 7.89 12.35
C TYR A 68 -21.24 7.75 12.99
N ILE A 69 -21.29 7.22 14.18
CA ILE A 69 -22.52 7.03 14.95
C ILE A 69 -22.50 8.01 16.14
N SER A 70 -23.56 8.79 16.30
CA SER A 70 -23.66 9.77 17.37
C SER A 70 -25.06 9.87 17.93
N ASN A 71 -25.17 10.08 19.23
CA ASN A 71 -26.43 10.42 19.89
C ASN A 71 -26.75 11.94 19.82
N ARG A 72 -25.91 12.72 19.15
CA ARG A 72 -26.11 14.15 18.92
C ARG A 72 -26.19 14.40 17.43
N TYR A 73 -27.13 15.21 17.00
CA TYR A 73 -27.20 15.65 15.60
C TYR A 73 -26.08 16.64 15.32
N ARG A 74 -24.95 16.12 14.85
CA ARG A 74 -23.78 16.92 14.50
C ARG A 74 -23.05 16.23 13.35
N THR A 75 -23.02 16.88 12.19
CA THR A 75 -22.24 16.40 11.04
C THR A 75 -20.76 16.72 11.28
N PRO A 76 -19.86 15.76 11.17
CA PRO A 76 -18.43 16.02 11.19
C PRO A 76 -18.00 16.86 9.99
N THR A 77 -16.93 17.63 10.14
CA THR A 77 -16.35 18.39 9.02
C THR A 77 -15.48 17.51 8.13
N ASN A 78 -15.26 17.95 6.90
CA ASN A 78 -14.32 17.33 5.95
C ASN A 78 -12.92 17.94 6.00
N GLN A 79 -12.66 18.93 6.85
CA GLN A 79 -11.32 19.52 6.99
C GLN A 79 -10.34 18.46 7.49
N GLN A 80 -9.22 18.32 6.80
CA GLN A 80 -8.24 17.25 7.02
C GLN A 80 -7.72 17.20 8.47
N ASP A 81 -7.29 18.35 8.98
CA ASP A 81 -6.75 18.43 10.35
C ASP A 81 -7.79 18.01 11.40
N TYR A 82 -9.03 18.45 11.22
CA TYR A 82 -10.10 18.06 12.12
C TYR A 82 -10.47 16.58 12.02
N LEU A 83 -10.41 16.01 10.82
CA LEU A 83 -10.61 14.57 10.60
C LEU A 83 -9.49 13.75 11.27
N LYS A 84 -8.25 14.23 11.18
CA LYS A 84 -7.08 13.63 11.82
C LYS A 84 -7.29 13.58 13.34
N ASP A 85 -7.65 14.72 13.96
CA ASP A 85 -7.92 14.82 15.40
C ASP A 85 -9.12 13.97 15.83
N MET A 86 -10.19 13.98 15.04
CA MET A 86 -11.37 13.18 15.31
C MET A 86 -11.07 11.69 15.29
N ARG A 87 -10.34 11.21 14.28
CA ARG A 87 -9.91 9.82 14.18
C ARG A 87 -9.06 9.42 15.38
N ARG A 88 -8.07 10.24 15.71
CA ARG A 88 -7.20 10.02 16.85
C ARG A 88 -8.00 9.89 18.16
N ARG A 89 -8.93 10.82 18.40
CA ARG A 89 -9.80 10.82 19.59
C ARG A 89 -10.68 9.58 19.67
N PHE A 90 -11.23 9.09 18.55
CA PHE A 90 -12.15 7.95 18.56
C PHE A 90 -11.45 6.59 18.42
N SER A 91 -10.22 6.54 17.91
CA SER A 91 -9.42 5.31 17.88
C SER A 91 -8.82 4.95 19.25
N GLY A 92 -8.97 5.82 20.27
CA GLY A 92 -8.33 5.65 21.56
C GLY A 92 -6.84 5.98 21.56
N ALA A 93 -6.31 6.49 20.47
CA ALA A 93 -4.97 7.05 20.42
C ALA A 93 -4.89 8.28 21.34
N GLY A 94 -3.76 8.45 22.04
CA GLY A 94 -3.52 9.62 22.88
C GLY A 94 -3.58 10.94 22.11
N GLU A 95 -3.53 12.07 22.79
CA GLU A 95 -3.52 13.39 22.14
C GLU A 95 -2.33 13.55 21.17
N HIS A 96 -1.22 12.91 21.49
CA HIS A 96 -0.01 12.87 20.65
C HIS A 96 0.52 11.44 20.52
N PRO A 97 1.22 11.10 19.42
CA PRO A 97 1.93 9.84 19.33
C PRO A 97 2.93 9.67 20.47
N GLU A 98 3.17 8.42 20.89
CA GLU A 98 4.26 8.13 21.81
C GLU A 98 5.60 8.49 21.17
N GLN A 99 6.42 9.28 21.86
CA GLN A 99 7.72 9.67 21.32
C GLN A 99 8.75 8.56 21.51
N ARG A 100 9.48 8.26 20.46
CA ARG A 100 10.66 7.38 20.45
C ARG A 100 11.89 8.17 20.04
N LEU A 101 12.75 8.41 21.00
CA LEU A 101 13.96 9.22 20.87
C LEU A 101 15.21 8.34 20.94
N GLY A 102 16.34 8.93 20.57
CA GLY A 102 17.65 8.32 20.76
C GLY A 102 18.04 7.35 19.66
N PHE A 103 17.47 7.51 18.48
CA PHE A 103 17.96 6.94 17.25
C PHE A 103 18.86 7.95 16.54
N ASP A 104 19.89 7.46 15.86
CA ASP A 104 20.74 8.28 14.99
C ASP A 104 20.15 8.35 13.58
N LEU A 105 19.41 7.32 13.19
CA LEU A 105 18.80 7.19 11.87
C LEU A 105 17.40 6.53 11.98
N VAL A 106 16.44 7.11 11.28
CA VAL A 106 15.13 6.50 11.02
C VAL A 106 15.05 6.09 9.55
N VAL A 107 14.84 4.82 9.29
CA VAL A 107 14.65 4.25 7.95
C VAL A 107 13.17 3.87 7.80
N VAL A 108 12.50 4.37 6.78
CA VAL A 108 11.09 4.08 6.52
C VAL A 108 10.94 3.23 5.27
N GLY A 109 10.43 2.03 5.45
CA GLY A 109 10.29 1.01 4.42
C GLY A 109 11.30 -0.13 4.60
N GLY A 110 10.81 -1.32 4.96
CA GLY A 110 11.62 -2.53 5.19
C GLY A 110 11.77 -3.41 3.95
N GLY A 111 11.74 -2.83 2.75
CA GLY A 111 12.18 -3.47 1.52
C GLY A 111 13.68 -3.73 1.53
N LEU A 112 14.22 -4.32 0.44
CA LEU A 112 15.66 -4.59 0.34
C LEU A 112 16.51 -3.33 0.55
N ALA A 113 16.07 -2.20 0.01
CA ALA A 113 16.77 -0.91 0.16
C ALA A 113 16.85 -0.48 1.63
N GLY A 114 15.72 -0.51 2.36
CA GLY A 114 15.69 -0.11 3.76
C GLY A 114 16.44 -1.07 4.68
N CYS A 115 16.36 -2.37 4.42
CA CYS A 115 17.17 -3.37 5.13
C CYS A 115 18.67 -3.12 4.90
N ALA A 116 19.08 -2.87 3.64
CA ALA A 116 20.46 -2.62 3.32
C ALA A 116 20.98 -1.29 3.94
N ALA A 117 20.17 -0.24 3.89
CA ALA A 117 20.50 1.05 4.52
C ALA A 117 20.66 0.88 6.04
N SER A 118 19.76 0.12 6.67
CA SER A 118 19.84 -0.15 8.12
C SER A 118 21.10 -0.93 8.51
N ILE A 119 21.45 -1.97 7.75
CA ILE A 119 22.69 -2.74 7.99
C ILE A 119 23.91 -1.85 7.82
N ALA A 120 24.00 -1.11 6.71
CA ALA A 120 25.12 -0.24 6.42
C ALA A 120 25.32 0.83 7.52
N ALA A 121 24.24 1.41 8.02
CA ALA A 121 24.28 2.37 9.11
C ALA A 121 24.68 1.70 10.44
N ALA A 122 24.13 0.54 10.72
CA ALA A 122 24.45 -0.21 11.94
C ALA A 122 25.93 -0.64 12.00
N GLU A 123 26.51 -1.02 10.86
CA GLU A 123 27.94 -1.33 10.74
C GLU A 123 28.84 -0.12 11.00
N GLN A 124 28.32 1.10 10.83
CA GLN A 124 29.00 2.33 11.22
C GLN A 124 28.77 2.73 12.69
N GLY A 125 28.07 1.88 13.44
CA GLY A 125 27.79 2.09 14.86
C GLY A 125 26.56 2.95 15.14
N LEU A 126 25.77 3.32 14.12
CA LEU A 126 24.55 4.11 14.30
C LEU A 126 23.44 3.26 14.89
N LYS A 127 22.63 3.87 15.75
CA LYS A 127 21.42 3.28 16.27
C LYS A 127 20.25 3.59 15.32
N VAL A 128 19.66 2.55 14.76
CA VAL A 128 18.70 2.64 13.66
C VAL A 128 17.32 2.20 14.11
N ALA A 129 16.29 2.98 13.78
CA ALA A 129 14.89 2.53 13.77
C ALA A 129 14.49 2.20 12.33
N LEU A 130 14.09 0.95 12.06
CA LEU A 130 13.52 0.53 10.79
C LEU A 130 12.02 0.36 10.95
N ILE A 131 11.26 1.22 10.28
CA ILE A 131 9.79 1.24 10.29
C ILE A 131 9.29 0.54 9.03
N HIS A 132 8.40 -0.45 9.18
CA HIS A 132 7.85 -1.19 8.05
C HIS A 132 6.38 -1.54 8.27
N ASP A 133 5.55 -1.31 7.28
CA ASP A 133 4.10 -1.50 7.36
C ASP A 133 3.64 -2.96 7.22
N ARG A 134 4.57 -3.89 6.99
CA ARG A 134 4.33 -5.31 6.80
C ARG A 134 4.93 -6.15 7.92
N PRO A 135 4.44 -7.39 8.11
CA PRO A 135 5.01 -8.31 9.09
C PRO A 135 6.34 -8.93 8.67
N VAL A 136 6.67 -8.87 7.37
CA VAL A 136 7.85 -9.51 6.78
C VAL A 136 8.72 -8.52 6.04
N LEU A 137 10.04 -8.66 6.16
CA LEU A 137 11.02 -7.82 5.48
C LEU A 137 11.27 -8.27 4.05
N GLY A 138 11.75 -7.35 3.21
CA GLY A 138 12.17 -7.64 1.84
C GLY A 138 11.31 -6.95 0.75
N GLY A 139 10.15 -6.38 1.11
CA GLY A 139 9.29 -5.67 0.16
C GLY A 139 8.87 -6.57 -1.00
N ASN A 140 9.15 -6.16 -2.24
CA ASN A 140 8.81 -6.96 -3.42
C ASN A 140 9.50 -8.33 -3.47
N ALA A 141 10.65 -8.50 -2.82
CA ALA A 141 11.36 -9.78 -2.72
C ALA A 141 10.87 -10.66 -1.57
N SER A 142 9.91 -10.20 -0.76
CA SER A 142 9.29 -10.99 0.31
C SER A 142 8.34 -12.05 -0.24
N SER A 143 7.89 -12.97 0.61
CA SER A 143 6.88 -13.97 0.25
C SER A 143 5.52 -13.36 -0.10
N GLU A 144 5.25 -12.12 0.26
CA GLU A 144 4.00 -11.45 -0.05
C GLU A 144 3.87 -11.13 -1.55
N ILE A 145 4.97 -10.70 -2.18
CA ILE A 145 4.97 -10.30 -3.61
C ILE A 145 5.76 -11.31 -4.45
N ARG A 146 6.89 -11.82 -3.95
CA ARG A 146 7.70 -12.89 -4.54
C ARG A 146 8.39 -12.52 -5.86
N VAL A 147 8.80 -11.27 -6.01
CA VAL A 147 9.66 -10.85 -7.11
C VAL A 147 11.12 -11.09 -6.72
N HIS A 148 11.83 -11.84 -7.54
CA HIS A 148 13.26 -12.05 -7.34
C HIS A 148 14.06 -10.81 -7.75
N THR A 149 15.22 -10.64 -7.12
CA THR A 149 16.14 -9.55 -7.45
C THR A 149 16.98 -9.87 -8.68
N LEU A 150 17.20 -8.88 -9.52
CA LEU A 150 18.06 -8.95 -10.69
C LEU A 150 18.99 -7.75 -10.77
N GLY A 151 20.17 -7.96 -11.36
CA GLY A 151 21.01 -6.85 -11.80
C GLY A 151 21.79 -6.13 -10.72
N ILE A 152 22.22 -6.82 -9.66
CA ILE A 152 22.97 -6.19 -8.59
C ILE A 152 24.43 -6.61 -8.65
N TYR A 153 25.27 -5.61 -8.88
CA TYR A 153 26.72 -5.78 -9.05
C TYR A 153 27.46 -4.66 -8.32
N GLY A 154 28.61 -4.94 -7.77
CA GLY A 154 29.52 -3.95 -7.22
C GLY A 154 29.77 -4.00 -5.73
N HIS A 155 30.22 -2.89 -5.15
CA HIS A 155 30.73 -2.82 -3.78
C HIS A 155 29.74 -3.25 -2.68
N PHE A 156 28.46 -3.07 -2.92
CA PHE A 156 27.40 -3.37 -1.95
C PHE A 156 26.78 -4.77 -2.13
N GLU A 157 27.31 -5.56 -3.05
CA GLU A 157 26.86 -6.93 -3.31
C GLU A 157 26.84 -7.79 -2.03
N ARG A 158 27.78 -7.59 -1.12
CA ARG A 158 27.83 -8.30 0.15
C ARG A 158 26.55 -8.17 0.97
N ILE A 159 26.08 -6.95 1.20
CA ILE A 159 24.87 -6.70 1.98
C ILE A 159 23.65 -7.29 1.26
N LEU A 160 23.60 -7.11 -0.04
CA LEU A 160 22.50 -7.66 -0.82
C LEU A 160 22.46 -9.18 -0.76
N ARG A 161 23.58 -9.87 -0.93
CA ARG A 161 23.65 -11.35 -0.80
C ARG A 161 23.17 -11.86 0.55
N MET A 162 23.26 -11.06 1.60
CA MET A 162 22.69 -11.38 2.91
C MET A 162 21.16 -11.32 2.91
N LEU A 163 20.59 -10.43 2.12
CA LEU A 163 19.17 -10.09 2.12
C LEU A 163 18.40 -10.73 0.97
N ASP A 164 19.11 -11.15 -0.08
CA ASP A 164 18.50 -11.65 -1.31
C ASP A 164 17.84 -13.01 -1.12
N THR A 165 16.97 -13.34 -2.04
CA THR A 165 16.31 -14.64 -2.07
C THR A 165 17.22 -15.69 -2.70
N GLU A 166 17.34 -16.83 -2.06
CA GLU A 166 18.07 -18.00 -2.56
C GLU A 166 17.17 -18.96 -3.34
N HIS A 167 15.85 -18.82 -3.18
CA HIS A 167 14.87 -19.75 -3.71
C HIS A 167 14.12 -19.15 -4.89
N TYR A 168 14.57 -19.52 -6.06
CA TYR A 168 13.91 -19.13 -7.32
C TYR A 168 13.20 -20.32 -7.96
N PRO A 169 11.96 -20.16 -8.45
CA PRO A 169 11.13 -18.96 -8.37
C PRO A 169 10.60 -18.72 -6.94
N ASN A 170 10.43 -17.47 -6.57
CA ASN A 170 9.96 -17.04 -5.25
C ASN A 170 8.60 -17.63 -4.84
N GLY A 171 7.86 -18.21 -5.77
CA GLY A 171 6.66 -18.99 -5.49
C GLY A 171 6.90 -20.33 -4.77
N HIS A 172 8.15 -20.74 -4.60
CA HIS A 172 8.50 -21.97 -3.92
C HIS A 172 8.25 -21.85 -2.41
N SER A 173 7.84 -22.97 -1.77
CA SER A 173 7.59 -23.00 -0.32
C SER A 173 8.81 -22.64 0.53
N LEU A 174 10.01 -22.81 -0.03
CA LEU A 174 11.26 -22.44 0.64
C LEU A 174 11.50 -20.93 0.70
N ALA A 175 10.75 -20.09 -0.02
CA ALA A 175 10.83 -18.64 0.09
C ALA A 175 10.60 -18.12 1.51
N LEU A 176 9.85 -18.85 2.33
CA LEU A 176 9.69 -18.57 3.75
C LEU A 176 11.01 -18.72 4.56
N LYS A 177 11.97 -19.46 4.04
CA LYS A 177 13.32 -19.53 4.65
C LYS A 177 14.10 -18.26 4.39
N ASP A 178 13.94 -17.67 3.21
CA ASP A 178 14.60 -16.40 2.86
C ASP A 178 14.09 -15.26 3.74
N GLU A 179 12.82 -15.26 4.09
CA GLU A 179 12.28 -14.27 5.03
C GLU A 179 12.88 -14.38 6.42
N ARG A 180 12.94 -15.61 6.94
CA ARG A 180 13.59 -15.85 8.23
C ARG A 180 15.05 -15.45 8.20
N LYS A 181 15.78 -15.79 7.15
CA LYS A 181 17.16 -15.38 6.94
C LYS A 181 17.31 -13.85 7.00
N ARG A 182 16.47 -13.10 6.29
CA ARG A 182 16.50 -11.63 6.34
C ARG A 182 16.25 -11.12 7.74
N HIS A 183 15.23 -11.63 8.40
CA HIS A 183 14.88 -11.22 9.76
C HIS A 183 16.03 -11.49 10.73
N GLU A 184 16.60 -12.70 10.72
CA GLU A 184 17.75 -13.09 11.52
C GLU A 184 18.98 -12.22 11.26
N HIS A 185 19.24 -11.87 9.98
CA HIS A 185 20.33 -10.95 9.66
C HIS A 185 20.13 -9.57 10.26
N MET A 186 18.91 -9.06 10.26
CA MET A 186 18.62 -7.78 10.88
C MET A 186 18.74 -7.83 12.41
N GLU A 187 18.26 -8.90 13.05
CA GLU A 187 18.32 -9.09 14.49
C GLU A 187 19.75 -9.31 15.02
N ASN A 188 20.69 -9.76 14.18
CA ASN A 188 22.10 -9.88 14.56
C ASN A 188 22.77 -8.53 14.86
N TYR A 189 22.16 -7.40 14.44
CA TYR A 189 22.62 -6.08 14.76
C TYR A 189 21.85 -5.50 15.95
N SER A 190 22.43 -5.54 17.14
CA SER A 190 21.78 -5.06 18.38
C SER A 190 21.38 -3.58 18.36
N ASN A 191 21.95 -2.80 17.44
CA ASN A 191 21.67 -1.40 17.23
C ASN A 191 20.62 -1.12 16.13
N ILE A 192 20.03 -2.16 15.52
CA ILE A 192 18.84 -2.06 14.67
C ILE A 192 17.61 -2.40 15.48
N HIS A 193 16.63 -1.50 15.52
CA HIS A 193 15.34 -1.71 16.14
C HIS A 193 14.26 -1.82 15.07
N LEU A 194 13.60 -2.98 14.98
CA LEU A 194 12.56 -3.26 13.99
C LEU A 194 11.20 -2.85 14.53
N PHE A 195 10.48 -2.03 13.76
CA PHE A 195 9.08 -1.65 13.98
C PHE A 195 8.24 -2.18 12.83
N LEU A 196 7.93 -3.49 12.88
CA LEU A 196 7.10 -4.17 11.88
C LEU A 196 5.62 -3.90 12.13
N ASN A 197 4.81 -3.90 11.07
CA ASN A 197 3.40 -3.52 11.08
C ASN A 197 3.16 -2.05 11.48
N TYR A 198 4.15 -1.19 11.37
CA TYR A 198 3.99 0.24 11.55
C TYR A 198 4.08 0.97 10.21
N ARG A 199 2.97 1.56 9.80
CA ARG A 199 2.90 2.38 8.59
C ARG A 199 3.17 3.84 8.94
N ALA A 200 4.20 4.41 8.35
CA ALA A 200 4.40 5.85 8.40
C ALA A 200 3.22 6.55 7.69
N TYR A 201 2.75 7.66 8.25
CA TYR A 201 1.60 8.40 7.72
C TYR A 201 1.80 9.91 7.69
N ASP A 202 2.90 10.40 8.26
CA ASP A 202 3.23 11.82 8.28
C ASP A 202 4.74 12.03 8.52
N ALA A 203 5.30 13.08 7.94
CA ALA A 203 6.63 13.57 8.24
C ALA A 203 6.53 15.06 8.58
N ILE A 204 7.02 15.45 9.76
CA ILE A 204 7.00 16.83 10.21
C ILE A 204 8.33 17.45 9.84
N ALA A 205 8.30 18.46 8.98
CA ALA A 205 9.47 19.21 8.57
C ALA A 205 9.36 20.68 8.98
N GLU A 206 10.46 21.26 9.45
CA GLU A 206 10.62 22.67 9.76
C GLU A 206 11.91 23.16 9.13
N ASP A 207 11.86 24.29 8.44
CA ASP A 207 13.03 24.88 7.76
C ASP A 207 13.76 23.87 6.84
N GLN A 208 13.02 23.07 6.06
CA GLN A 208 13.55 22.03 5.18
C GLN A 208 14.29 20.87 5.91
N ILE A 209 14.08 20.74 7.21
CA ILE A 209 14.67 19.68 8.02
C ILE A 209 13.53 18.83 8.58
N ILE A 210 13.56 17.52 8.31
CA ILE A 210 12.61 16.58 8.92
C ILE A 210 12.92 16.48 10.40
N ARG A 211 11.94 16.77 11.25
CA ARG A 211 12.03 16.70 12.72
C ARG A 211 11.56 15.36 13.25
N SER A 212 10.50 14.82 12.65
CA SER A 212 9.96 13.53 13.06
C SER A 212 9.20 12.84 11.94
N VAL A 213 9.02 11.54 12.10
CA VAL A 213 8.12 10.71 11.31
C VAL A 213 7.11 10.05 12.24
N ASP A 214 5.84 10.20 11.93
CA ASP A 214 4.74 9.56 12.64
C ASP A 214 4.33 8.27 11.96
N ALA A 215 4.24 7.18 12.72
CA ALA A 215 3.81 5.88 12.24
C ALA A 215 2.71 5.29 13.11
N ARG A 216 1.86 4.47 12.50
CA ARG A 216 0.74 3.80 13.17
C ARG A 216 0.82 2.30 12.96
N HIS A 217 0.64 1.54 14.01
CA HIS A 217 0.54 0.09 13.93
C HIS A 217 -0.74 -0.32 13.18
N THR A 218 -0.60 -1.15 12.14
CA THR A 218 -1.65 -1.48 11.17
C THR A 218 -2.85 -2.21 11.78
N SER A 219 -2.64 -2.96 12.88
CA SER A 219 -3.70 -3.74 13.52
C SER A 219 -4.22 -3.11 14.81
N THR A 220 -3.34 -2.52 15.64
CA THR A 220 -3.74 -1.98 16.96
C THR A 220 -4.12 -0.52 16.90
N GLY A 221 -3.64 0.23 15.88
CA GLY A 221 -3.81 1.66 15.79
C GLY A 221 -2.89 2.46 16.71
N GLU A 222 -1.98 1.83 17.45
CA GLU A 222 -0.96 2.49 18.25
C GLU A 222 -0.12 3.43 17.39
N GLU A 223 0.11 4.64 17.88
CA GLU A 223 0.85 5.67 17.16
C GLU A 223 2.17 5.98 17.86
N ILE A 224 3.22 6.02 17.06
CA ILE A 224 4.57 6.34 17.51
C ILE A 224 5.13 7.48 16.65
N ARG A 225 5.78 8.44 17.31
CA ARG A 225 6.59 9.49 16.70
C ARG A 225 8.06 9.17 16.86
N PHE A 226 8.75 9.06 15.75
CA PHE A 226 10.19 8.80 15.70
C PHE A 226 10.95 10.09 15.43
N GLU A 227 11.91 10.40 16.29
CA GLU A 227 12.78 11.55 16.17
C GLU A 227 14.25 11.10 16.04
N ALA A 228 14.92 11.62 15.03
CA ALA A 228 16.34 11.37 14.75
C ALA A 228 16.94 12.54 13.98
N PRO A 229 18.28 12.69 13.97
CA PRO A 229 18.94 13.67 13.11
C PRO A 229 18.87 13.35 11.61
N TYR A 230 18.70 12.06 11.24
CA TYR A 230 18.66 11.63 9.84
C TYR A 230 17.50 10.70 9.56
N TYR A 231 16.97 10.81 8.34
CA TYR A 231 15.88 10.00 7.83
C TYR A 231 16.21 9.47 6.44
N VAL A 232 15.83 8.24 6.16
CA VAL A 232 15.97 7.62 4.84
C VAL A 232 14.60 7.14 4.38
N ASP A 233 14.16 7.64 3.23
CA ASP A 233 12.94 7.21 2.58
C ASP A 233 13.22 5.98 1.70
N CYS A 234 12.71 4.84 2.13
CA CYS A 234 12.72 3.56 1.42
C CYS A 234 11.30 3.02 1.22
N THR A 235 10.31 3.91 1.20
CA THR A 235 8.89 3.53 1.08
C THR A 235 8.54 2.97 -0.32
N GLY A 236 9.40 3.18 -1.30
CA GLY A 236 9.16 2.82 -2.70
C GLY A 236 8.42 3.90 -3.49
N ASP A 237 7.66 4.76 -2.81
CA ASP A 237 6.83 5.80 -3.40
C ASP A 237 7.28 7.22 -3.00
N GLY A 238 8.33 7.37 -2.19
CA GLY A 238 8.85 8.69 -1.77
C GLY A 238 7.95 9.44 -0.79
N TRP A 239 7.17 8.73 0.03
CA TRP A 239 6.19 9.37 0.93
C TRP A 239 6.79 10.33 1.94
N ILE A 240 7.98 10.02 2.47
CA ILE A 240 8.62 10.88 3.48
C ILE A 240 9.07 12.19 2.83
N GLY A 241 9.68 12.11 1.64
CA GLY A 241 10.04 13.29 0.86
C GLY A 241 8.81 14.14 0.52
N TYR A 242 7.74 13.50 0.08
CA TYR A 242 6.47 14.17 -0.24
C TYR A 242 5.90 14.94 0.96
N TRP A 243 5.75 14.28 2.12
CA TRP A 243 5.22 14.96 3.33
C TRP A 243 6.16 16.03 3.87
N ALA A 244 7.47 15.88 3.67
CA ALA A 244 8.44 16.89 4.03
C ALA A 244 8.49 18.09 3.07
N GLY A 245 7.73 18.06 1.97
CA GLY A 245 7.67 19.14 0.99
C GLY A 245 8.85 19.16 0.01
N ALA A 246 9.52 18.02 -0.21
CA ALA A 246 10.54 17.91 -1.23
C ALA A 246 9.94 18.05 -2.64
N GLU A 247 10.71 18.59 -3.56
CA GLU A 247 10.35 18.59 -4.98
C GLU A 247 10.41 17.16 -5.53
N TYR A 248 9.46 16.79 -6.38
CA TYR A 248 9.38 15.46 -6.97
C TYR A 248 8.84 15.52 -8.39
N ASN A 249 9.23 14.55 -9.20
CA ASN A 249 8.63 14.28 -10.51
C ASN A 249 7.69 13.07 -10.41
N TYR A 250 6.65 13.08 -11.24
CA TYR A 250 5.67 12.02 -11.29
C TYR A 250 5.46 11.59 -12.74
N GLY A 251 5.42 10.28 -12.98
CA GLY A 251 5.29 9.73 -14.32
C GLY A 251 6.64 9.29 -14.90
N ARG A 252 6.75 9.38 -16.23
CA ARG A 252 7.96 8.99 -16.95
C ARG A 252 8.52 10.18 -17.72
N GLU A 253 9.82 10.29 -17.74
CA GLU A 253 10.57 11.25 -18.55
C GLU A 253 11.17 10.57 -19.79
N PRO A 254 11.43 11.34 -20.86
CA PRO A 254 12.18 10.84 -22.01
C PRO A 254 13.67 10.67 -21.68
N ASP A 255 14.31 9.67 -22.29
CA ASP A 255 15.74 9.40 -22.16
C ASP A 255 16.62 10.58 -22.57
N SER A 256 16.14 11.38 -23.53
CA SER A 256 16.82 12.60 -23.98
C SER A 256 17.01 13.65 -22.90
N LEU A 257 16.18 13.64 -21.84
CA LEU A 257 16.25 14.64 -20.76
C LEU A 257 17.57 14.53 -19.99
N TYR A 258 18.04 13.30 -19.74
CA TYR A 258 19.26 13.04 -18.98
C TYR A 258 20.36 12.37 -19.81
N GLY A 259 20.16 12.19 -21.12
CA GLY A 259 21.12 11.58 -22.02
C GLY A 259 21.32 10.08 -21.74
N GLU A 260 20.27 9.39 -21.38
CA GLU A 260 20.28 7.95 -21.15
C GLU A 260 20.29 7.19 -22.50
N SER A 261 20.89 6.01 -22.52
CA SER A 261 21.10 5.23 -23.76
C SER A 261 19.96 4.24 -24.06
N TRP A 262 18.72 4.57 -23.69
CA TRP A 262 17.57 3.68 -23.90
C TRP A 262 17.11 3.57 -25.36
N GLU A 263 17.52 4.48 -26.23
CA GLU A 263 17.23 4.46 -27.66
C GLU A 263 17.63 3.13 -28.32
N GLU A 264 18.68 2.48 -27.82
CA GLU A 264 19.14 1.18 -28.30
C GLU A 264 18.15 0.05 -28.01
N TYR A 265 17.28 0.22 -27.03
CA TYR A 265 16.34 -0.78 -26.54
C TYR A 265 14.87 -0.52 -26.91
N GLY A 266 14.60 0.61 -27.59
CA GLY A 266 13.29 1.00 -28.08
C GLY A 266 12.40 1.70 -27.03
N GLU A 267 11.28 2.26 -27.50
CA GLU A 267 10.37 3.13 -26.72
C GLU A 267 9.63 2.45 -25.55
N LEU A 268 9.75 1.15 -25.38
CA LEU A 268 9.09 0.42 -24.29
C LEU A 268 9.55 0.89 -22.90
N TRP A 269 10.72 1.47 -22.79
CA TRP A 269 11.35 1.81 -21.52
C TRP A 269 11.33 3.29 -21.22
N SER A 270 11.37 4.13 -22.26
CA SER A 270 11.30 5.57 -22.13
C SER A 270 10.34 6.15 -23.17
N PRO A 271 9.42 7.03 -22.80
CA PRO A 271 8.55 7.70 -23.74
C PRO A 271 9.35 8.74 -24.55
N SER A 272 8.85 9.11 -25.73
CA SER A 272 9.44 10.20 -26.52
C SER A 272 9.19 11.58 -25.91
N GLU A 273 8.16 11.71 -25.10
CA GLU A 273 7.76 12.91 -24.37
C GLU A 273 7.38 12.54 -22.95
N GLU A 274 7.52 13.49 -22.03
CA GLU A 274 7.11 13.30 -20.63
C GLU A 274 5.62 12.94 -20.54
N ASP A 275 5.31 11.92 -19.74
CA ASP A 275 3.94 11.52 -19.45
C ASP A 275 3.70 11.32 -17.95
N GLN A 276 2.45 11.13 -17.56
CA GLN A 276 2.06 10.89 -16.18
C GLN A 276 1.74 9.40 -15.90
N GLN A 277 2.27 8.49 -16.69
CA GLN A 277 2.04 7.08 -16.50
C GLN A 277 2.94 6.52 -15.39
N VAL A 278 2.37 5.65 -14.59
CA VAL A 278 3.07 4.90 -13.54
C VAL A 278 2.76 3.43 -13.68
N LEU A 279 3.62 2.58 -13.10
CA LEU A 279 3.34 1.16 -13.04
C LEU A 279 2.06 0.90 -12.26
N GLY A 280 1.14 0.15 -12.86
CA GLY A 280 -0.05 -0.33 -12.19
C GLY A 280 0.28 -1.35 -11.11
N ALA A 281 -0.63 -1.53 -10.17
CA ALA A 281 -0.55 -2.61 -9.22
C ALA A 281 -0.65 -3.97 -9.96
N SER A 282 0.16 -4.94 -9.54
CA SER A 282 0.21 -6.25 -10.16
C SER A 282 -0.05 -7.34 -9.13
N VAL A 283 -0.81 -8.36 -9.52
CA VAL A 283 -0.98 -9.60 -8.75
C VAL A 283 -0.19 -10.69 -9.42
N LEU A 284 0.71 -11.30 -8.66
CA LEU A 284 1.50 -12.42 -9.13
C LEU A 284 0.90 -13.73 -8.62
N TRP A 285 0.82 -14.73 -9.50
CA TRP A 285 0.40 -16.07 -9.14
C TRP A 285 1.29 -17.11 -9.81
N ARG A 286 1.28 -18.29 -9.26
CA ARG A 286 1.93 -19.45 -9.84
C ARG A 286 0.87 -20.44 -10.32
N SER A 287 0.98 -20.88 -11.56
CA SER A 287 0.13 -21.92 -12.13
C SER A 287 0.96 -23.11 -12.59
N MET A 288 0.32 -24.25 -12.71
CA MET A 288 0.89 -25.48 -13.28
C MET A 288 -0.05 -25.96 -14.38
N LEU A 289 0.52 -26.48 -15.44
CA LEU A 289 -0.27 -27.19 -16.46
C LEU A 289 -0.86 -28.46 -15.84
N SER A 290 -2.16 -28.64 -15.97
CA SER A 290 -2.83 -29.88 -15.54
C SER A 290 -3.03 -30.79 -16.75
N ASP A 291 -2.88 -32.08 -16.55
CA ASP A 291 -3.13 -33.11 -17.56
C ASP A 291 -4.65 -33.32 -17.82
N SER A 292 -5.49 -32.71 -17.02
CA SER A 292 -6.96 -32.76 -17.11
C SER A 292 -7.56 -31.39 -16.98
N VAL A 293 -8.79 -31.22 -17.49
CA VAL A 293 -9.57 -30.03 -17.27
C VAL A 293 -9.85 -29.89 -15.78
N CYS A 294 -9.36 -28.81 -15.18
CA CYS A 294 -9.65 -28.46 -13.81
C CYS A 294 -10.72 -27.36 -13.81
N GLU A 295 -11.84 -27.63 -13.19
CA GLU A 295 -12.82 -26.56 -12.92
C GLU A 295 -12.25 -25.62 -11.88
N PHE A 296 -12.41 -24.32 -12.09
CA PHE A 296 -12.08 -23.33 -11.07
C PHE A 296 -13.02 -23.51 -9.88
N PRO A 297 -12.50 -23.62 -8.65
CA PRO A 297 -13.37 -23.81 -7.51
C PRO A 297 -14.30 -22.61 -7.33
N GLU A 298 -15.55 -22.86 -7.00
CA GLU A 298 -16.44 -21.81 -6.60
C GLU A 298 -15.90 -21.11 -5.34
N VAL A 299 -15.73 -19.79 -5.44
CA VAL A 299 -15.18 -18.96 -4.36
C VAL A 299 -16.31 -18.08 -3.84
N PRO A 300 -16.99 -18.44 -2.72
CA PRO A 300 -18.20 -17.79 -2.26
C PRO A 300 -18.07 -16.29 -1.96
N TRP A 301 -16.86 -15.84 -1.69
CA TRP A 301 -16.57 -14.43 -1.43
C TRP A 301 -16.09 -13.66 -2.67
N ALA A 302 -15.85 -14.35 -3.79
CA ALA A 302 -15.48 -13.67 -5.02
C ALA A 302 -16.70 -12.99 -5.63
N MET A 303 -16.55 -11.72 -5.93
CA MET A 303 -17.61 -10.98 -6.63
C MET A 303 -17.65 -11.37 -8.09
N GLU A 304 -18.84 -11.59 -8.62
CA GLU A 304 -19.04 -11.74 -10.04
C GLU A 304 -18.86 -10.38 -10.72
N VAL A 305 -17.83 -10.24 -11.53
CA VAL A 305 -17.64 -9.02 -12.33
C VAL A 305 -18.51 -9.12 -13.57
N VAL A 306 -19.70 -8.57 -13.46
CA VAL A 306 -20.65 -8.48 -14.57
C VAL A 306 -20.29 -7.29 -15.45
N GLY A 307 -19.58 -7.54 -16.53
CA GLY A 307 -19.30 -6.49 -17.51
C GLY A 307 -18.35 -6.97 -18.61
N ASN A 308 -18.73 -6.68 -19.85
CA ASN A 308 -17.88 -6.88 -21.02
C ASN A 308 -16.75 -5.83 -21.05
N HIS A 309 -15.82 -5.92 -20.13
CA HIS A 309 -14.63 -5.11 -20.20
C HIS A 309 -13.66 -5.74 -21.19
N SER A 310 -13.66 -5.21 -22.41
CA SER A 310 -12.67 -5.56 -23.43
C SER A 310 -11.22 -5.37 -22.93
N ALA A 311 -11.02 -4.57 -21.92
CA ALA A 311 -9.76 -4.41 -21.22
C ALA A 311 -9.37 -5.64 -20.37
N SER A 312 -10.32 -6.43 -19.87
CA SER A 312 -10.03 -7.67 -19.16
C SER A 312 -9.54 -8.79 -20.08
N LYS A 313 -9.77 -8.63 -21.36
CA LYS A 313 -9.22 -9.49 -22.41
C LYS A 313 -7.94 -8.92 -23.00
N GLY A 314 -7.19 -8.17 -22.24
CA GLY A 314 -5.95 -7.55 -22.67
C GLY A 314 -4.97 -8.59 -23.22
N THR A 315 -4.67 -8.50 -24.49
CA THR A 315 -3.71 -9.36 -25.19
C THR A 315 -2.30 -9.27 -24.63
N TRP A 316 -1.99 -8.17 -23.97
CA TRP A 316 -0.67 -7.91 -23.39
C TRP A 316 -0.27 -8.86 -22.25
N HIS A 317 -1.22 -9.50 -21.59
CA HIS A 317 -0.92 -10.48 -20.55
C HIS A 317 -0.36 -11.78 -21.09
N TRP A 318 -0.67 -12.11 -22.31
CA TRP A 318 -0.26 -13.37 -22.92
C TRP A 318 1.21 -13.39 -23.32
N GLU A 319 1.76 -12.25 -23.66
CA GLU A 319 3.17 -12.12 -24.02
C GLU A 319 4.09 -12.25 -22.81
N MET A 320 3.62 -11.84 -21.61
CA MET A 320 4.41 -11.92 -20.38
C MET A 320 4.38 -13.30 -19.70
N ILE A 321 3.40 -14.14 -20.01
CA ILE A 321 3.26 -15.46 -19.39
C ILE A 321 3.97 -16.55 -20.19
N SER A 322 4.94 -16.21 -21.03
CA SER A 322 5.66 -17.15 -21.87
C SER A 322 4.78 -18.28 -22.47
N ASP A 323 5.10 -18.86 -23.54
CA ASP A 323 4.55 -19.95 -24.39
C ASP A 323 3.52 -20.94 -23.78
N ARG A 324 3.01 -20.74 -22.57
CA ARG A 324 2.00 -21.56 -21.92
C ARG A 324 0.72 -20.78 -21.71
N TRP A 325 -0.20 -21.00 -22.60
CA TRP A 325 -1.51 -20.39 -22.57
C TRP A 325 -2.32 -20.89 -21.37
N HIS A 326 -2.57 -20.03 -20.41
CA HIS A 326 -3.55 -20.26 -19.39
C HIS A 326 -4.74 -19.35 -19.68
N GLN A 327 -5.88 -19.94 -19.94
CA GLN A 327 -7.10 -19.18 -20.04
C GLN A 327 -7.54 -18.85 -18.60
N VAL A 328 -7.02 -17.77 -18.08
CA VAL A 328 -7.47 -17.20 -16.82
C VAL A 328 -8.39 -16.05 -17.15
N ASP A 329 -9.60 -16.11 -16.69
CA ASP A 329 -10.50 -14.96 -16.78
C ASP A 329 -10.03 -13.89 -15.77
N LEU A 330 -9.32 -12.91 -16.27
CA LEU A 330 -8.76 -11.81 -15.49
C LEU A 330 -9.81 -10.74 -15.13
N SER A 331 -11.07 -10.97 -15.42
CA SER A 331 -12.17 -10.06 -15.06
C SER A 331 -12.27 -9.81 -13.55
N LEU A 332 -11.62 -10.65 -12.74
CA LEU A 332 -11.58 -10.54 -11.29
C LEU A 332 -10.46 -9.63 -10.76
N ILE A 333 -9.56 -9.14 -11.61
CA ILE A 333 -8.43 -8.32 -11.18
C ILE A 333 -8.64 -6.88 -11.61
N HIS A 334 -9.50 -6.17 -10.89
CA HIS A 334 -9.54 -4.72 -10.98
C HIS A 334 -8.76 -4.15 -9.82
N ILE A 335 -7.53 -3.74 -10.09
CA ILE A 335 -6.72 -3.03 -9.12
C ILE A 335 -6.97 -1.55 -9.35
N SER A 336 -7.58 -0.91 -8.38
CA SER A 336 -7.75 0.54 -8.36
C SER A 336 -6.38 1.21 -8.44
N GLU A 337 -6.25 2.22 -9.29
CA GLU A 337 -5.09 3.10 -9.29
C GLU A 337 -4.76 3.58 -7.86
N PRO A 338 -3.48 3.74 -7.53
CA PRO A 338 -3.10 4.37 -6.28
C PRO A 338 -3.81 5.72 -6.19
N THR A 339 -4.51 5.93 -5.10
CA THR A 339 -5.20 7.19 -4.85
C THR A 339 -4.17 8.30 -4.88
N ARG A 340 -4.25 9.18 -5.89
CA ARG A 340 -3.47 10.41 -5.89
C ARG A 340 -3.67 11.12 -4.56
N PRO A 341 -2.61 11.66 -3.96
CA PRO A 341 -2.78 12.61 -2.89
C PRO A 341 -3.65 13.74 -3.43
N THR A 342 -4.80 13.94 -2.87
CA THR A 342 -5.62 15.12 -3.19
C THR A 342 -4.92 16.31 -2.56
N THR A 343 -4.41 17.19 -3.40
CA THR A 343 -3.97 18.54 -3.02
C THR A 343 -5.06 19.32 -2.31
#